data_490c9a2cd03e40f01ca80409236f6ecb
#
_entry.id   490c9a2cd03e40f01ca80409236f6ecb
#
_cell.length_a   1.000
_cell.length_b   1.000
_cell.length_c   1.000
_cell.angle_alpha   90.00
_cell.angle_beta   90.00
_cell.angle_gamma   90.00
#
_symmetry.space_group_name_H-M   'P 1'
#
loop_
_entity.id
_entity.type
_entity.pdbx_description
1 polymer ?
#
loop_
_entity_poly.entity_id
_entity_poly.type
_entity_poly.pdbx_seq_one_letter_code
_entity_poly.pdbx_strand_id
1 'polypeptide(L)'
;MLNVSEYFDGKVKSIGFDSASTGRASVGVMAEGEYTFGTGQAEEMTVVSGSLKVLLQGETEWKHYEPGQIFNVPGHSEFYLQVAEPSSYLCRYLKD
;
A
#
# COMPACT_ATOMS: atom_id res chain seq x y z
N MET A 1 8.23 -18.07 -0.32
CA MET A 1 9.03 -17.63 0.83
C MET A 1 8.50 -16.30 1.36
N LEU A 2 8.53 -16.12 2.67
CA LEU A 2 8.04 -14.89 3.29
C LEU A 2 9.20 -13.92 3.46
N ASN A 3 9.02 -12.68 2.97
CA ASN A 3 10.04 -11.64 3.06
C ASN A 3 9.53 -10.50 3.93
N VAL A 4 10.24 -10.21 5.01
CA VAL A 4 9.87 -9.12 5.92
C VAL A 4 10.64 -7.87 5.49
N SER A 5 9.91 -6.75 5.40
CA SER A 5 10.49 -5.45 5.06
C SER A 5 10.06 -4.39 6.06
N GLU A 6 10.93 -3.44 6.31
CA GLU A 6 10.66 -2.29 7.16
C GLU A 6 11.00 -1.01 6.42
N TYR A 7 10.16 0.01 6.59
CA TYR A 7 10.34 1.32 5.98
C TYR A 7 10.11 2.40 7.04
N PHE A 8 10.72 3.58 6.82
CA PHE A 8 10.49 4.76 7.68
C PHE A 8 10.74 4.45 9.16
N ASP A 9 11.93 3.89 9.46
CA ASP A 9 12.37 3.57 10.83
C ASP A 9 11.39 2.62 11.54
N GLY A 10 10.84 1.65 10.79
CA GLY A 10 9.95 0.64 11.36
C GLY A 10 8.51 1.08 11.50
N LYS A 11 8.15 2.28 11.05
CA LYS A 11 6.73 2.74 11.09
C LYS A 11 5.86 1.99 10.10
N VAL A 12 6.44 1.42 9.05
CA VAL A 12 5.75 0.57 8.10
C VAL A 12 6.47 -0.76 8.04
N LYS A 13 5.73 -1.84 8.25
CA LYS A 13 6.28 -3.20 8.16
C LYS A 13 5.39 -4.02 7.26
N SER A 14 6.00 -4.82 6.38
CA SER A 14 5.26 -5.66 5.47
C SER A 14 5.90 -7.04 5.33
N ILE A 15 5.09 -8.00 4.93
CA ILE A 15 5.54 -9.36 4.63
C ILE A 15 5.15 -9.66 3.19
N GLY A 16 6.16 -9.89 2.34
CA GLY A 16 5.96 -10.25 0.95
C GLY A 16 5.82 -11.76 0.79
N PHE A 17 4.98 -12.19 -0.14
CA PHE A 17 4.74 -13.60 -0.38
C PHE A 17 4.15 -13.82 -1.77
N ASP A 18 4.13 -15.08 -2.19
CA ASP A 18 3.48 -15.53 -3.42
C ASP A 18 2.46 -16.59 -3.07
N SER A 19 1.29 -16.54 -3.68
CA SER A 19 0.29 -17.58 -3.53
C SER A 19 -0.51 -17.75 -4.82
N ALA A 20 -1.16 -18.89 -4.97
CA ALA A 20 -1.98 -19.16 -6.14
C ALA A 20 -3.16 -18.19 -6.24
N SER A 21 -3.68 -17.74 -5.09
CA SER A 21 -4.86 -16.86 -5.06
C SER A 21 -4.52 -15.38 -5.27
N THR A 22 -3.33 -14.94 -4.88
CA THR A 22 -2.98 -13.52 -4.96
C THR A 22 -1.95 -13.21 -6.04
N GLY A 23 -1.15 -14.19 -6.46
CA GLY A 23 0.09 -13.93 -7.15
C GLY A 23 1.09 -13.31 -6.17
N ARG A 24 2.01 -12.50 -6.67
CA ARG A 24 2.97 -11.80 -5.81
C ARG A 24 2.25 -10.68 -5.05
N ALA A 25 2.43 -10.67 -3.73
CA ALA A 25 1.71 -9.75 -2.86
C ALA A 25 2.48 -9.44 -1.59
N SER A 26 2.03 -8.45 -0.85
CA SER A 26 2.49 -8.19 0.50
C SER A 26 1.32 -7.76 1.38
N VAL A 27 1.44 -8.06 2.67
CA VAL A 27 0.52 -7.58 3.70
C VAL A 27 1.34 -6.71 4.63
N GLY A 28 0.81 -5.55 4.98
CA GLY A 28 1.56 -4.64 5.83
C GLY A 28 0.71 -3.85 6.79
N VAL A 29 1.39 -3.21 7.73
CA VAL A 29 0.80 -2.31 8.71
C VAL A 29 1.59 -1.01 8.67
N MET A 30 0.87 0.09 8.64
CA MET A 30 1.43 1.45 8.71
C MET A 30 1.01 2.11 10.01
N ALA A 31 1.98 2.59 10.78
CA ALA A 31 1.69 3.44 11.93
C ALA A 31 1.15 4.79 11.43
N GLU A 32 0.56 5.58 12.33
CA GLU A 32 0.15 6.92 11.96
C GLU A 32 1.32 7.75 11.43
N GLY A 33 1.07 8.57 10.42
CA GLY A 33 2.12 9.37 9.80
C GLY A 33 1.82 9.68 8.34
N GLU A 34 2.82 10.26 7.68
CA GLU A 34 2.76 10.57 6.25
C GLU A 34 3.88 9.82 5.54
N TYR A 35 3.55 9.20 4.41
CA TYR A 35 4.49 8.36 3.69
C TYR A 35 4.43 8.61 2.19
N THR A 36 5.56 8.39 1.52
CA THR A 36 5.64 8.38 0.07
C THR A 36 6.24 7.06 -0.37
N PHE A 37 5.55 6.37 -1.26
CA PHE A 37 6.03 5.12 -1.84
C PHE A 37 6.17 5.23 -3.34
N GLY A 38 7.25 4.66 -3.87
CA GLY A 38 7.44 4.52 -5.30
C GLY A 38 6.97 3.15 -5.77
N THR A 39 6.59 3.06 -7.05
CA THR A 39 6.19 1.80 -7.66
C THR A 39 7.10 1.45 -8.83
N GLY A 40 7.46 0.18 -8.95
CA GLY A 40 8.10 -0.35 -10.16
C GLY A 40 7.04 -0.84 -11.13
N GLN A 41 6.18 -1.72 -10.69
CA GLN A 41 5.03 -2.21 -11.46
C GLN A 41 3.74 -1.68 -10.85
N ALA A 42 2.64 -1.82 -11.56
CA ALA A 42 1.33 -1.40 -11.06
C ALA A 42 0.95 -2.23 -9.84
N GLU A 43 0.21 -1.61 -8.93
CA GLU A 43 -0.19 -2.23 -7.66
C GLU A 43 -1.68 -2.06 -7.42
N GLU A 44 -2.28 -3.08 -6.82
CA GLU A 44 -3.66 -3.02 -6.35
C GLU A 44 -3.62 -3.07 -4.83
N MET A 45 -4.09 -2.02 -4.18
CA MET A 45 -4.08 -1.89 -2.72
C MET A 45 -5.48 -2.08 -2.19
N THR A 46 -5.63 -2.97 -1.20
CA THR A 46 -6.88 -3.16 -0.47
C THR A 46 -6.66 -2.77 0.98
N VAL A 47 -7.52 -1.90 1.51
CA VAL A 47 -7.47 -1.56 2.94
C VAL A 47 -8.10 -2.71 3.72
N VAL A 48 -7.39 -3.21 4.72
CA VAL A 48 -7.87 -4.32 5.56
C VAL A 48 -8.47 -3.77 6.86
N SER A 49 -7.76 -2.85 7.53
CA SER A 49 -8.24 -2.21 8.74
C SER A 49 -7.74 -0.77 8.81
N GLY A 50 -8.39 0.06 9.61
CA GLY A 50 -8.07 1.48 9.69
C GLY A 50 -8.59 2.22 8.47
N SER A 51 -7.80 3.15 7.95
CA SER A 51 -8.13 3.87 6.71
C SER A 51 -6.86 4.49 6.13
N LEU A 52 -6.87 4.73 4.82
CA LEU A 52 -5.77 5.38 4.13
C LEU A 52 -6.29 6.57 3.35
N LYS A 53 -5.60 7.70 3.49
CA LYS A 53 -5.85 8.87 2.66
C LYS A 53 -4.75 8.93 1.63
N VAL A 54 -5.10 8.93 0.34
CA VAL A 54 -4.18 8.67 -0.76
C VAL A 54 -4.22 9.78 -1.79
N LEU A 55 -3.03 10.20 -2.23
CA LEU A 55 -2.87 11.12 -3.35
C LEU A 55 -1.96 10.45 -4.36
N LEU A 56 -2.46 10.20 -5.58
CA LEU A 56 -1.65 9.65 -6.65
C LEU A 56 -0.85 10.74 -7.33
N GLN A 57 0.28 10.37 -7.93
CA GLN A 57 1.14 11.31 -8.65
C GLN A 57 0.36 11.99 -9.77
N GLY A 58 0.46 13.31 -9.83
CA GLY A 58 -0.24 14.11 -10.83
C GLY A 58 -1.67 14.47 -10.47
N GLU A 59 -2.23 13.90 -9.40
CA GLU A 59 -3.55 14.27 -8.92
C GLU A 59 -3.46 15.39 -7.89
N THR A 60 -4.55 16.11 -7.71
CA THR A 60 -4.62 17.24 -6.79
C THR A 60 -5.55 17.00 -5.62
N GLU A 61 -6.34 15.94 -5.67
CA GLU A 61 -7.32 15.63 -4.63
C GLU A 61 -6.95 14.36 -3.89
N TRP A 62 -6.94 14.43 -2.55
CA TRP A 62 -6.78 13.28 -1.69
C TRP A 62 -8.08 12.48 -1.66
N LYS A 63 -7.94 11.16 -1.73
CA LYS A 63 -9.08 10.26 -1.63
C LYS A 63 -8.96 9.41 -0.38
N HIS A 64 -10.07 9.18 0.29
CA HIS A 64 -10.12 8.42 1.52
C HIS A 64 -10.64 7.01 1.22
N TYR A 65 -9.93 5.99 1.73
CA TYR A 65 -10.29 4.60 1.54
C TYR A 65 -10.46 3.91 2.88
N GLU A 66 -11.56 3.20 3.03
CA GLU A 66 -11.92 2.47 4.24
C GLU A 66 -11.79 0.96 4.05
N PRO A 67 -11.88 0.15 5.14
CA PRO A 67 -11.72 -1.30 5.02
C PRO A 67 -12.60 -1.91 3.93
N GLY A 68 -11.99 -2.77 3.12
CA GLY A 68 -12.63 -3.40 1.98
C GLY A 68 -12.55 -2.63 0.69
N GLN A 69 -12.17 -1.37 0.72
CA GLN A 69 -12.03 -0.57 -0.49
C GLN A 69 -10.67 -0.77 -1.14
N ILE A 70 -10.63 -0.63 -2.45
CA ILE A 70 -9.46 -0.92 -3.28
C ILE A 70 -9.10 0.32 -4.08
N PHE A 71 -7.79 0.59 -4.21
CA PHE A 71 -7.31 1.58 -5.16
C PHE A 71 -6.12 1.00 -5.93
N ASN A 72 -5.95 1.49 -7.16
CA ASN A 72 -4.88 1.05 -8.04
C ASN A 72 -3.85 2.16 -8.21
N VAL A 73 -2.57 1.79 -8.20
CA VAL A 73 -1.46 2.72 -8.40
C VAL A 73 -0.74 2.30 -9.68
N PRO A 74 -0.50 3.24 -10.61
CA PRO A 74 0.24 2.92 -11.84
C PRO A 74 1.67 2.48 -11.52
N GLY A 75 2.28 1.73 -12.45
CA GLY A 75 3.69 1.42 -12.38
C GLY A 75 4.55 2.65 -12.66
N HIS A 76 5.81 2.61 -12.27
CA HIS A 76 6.80 3.68 -12.48
C HIS A 76 6.28 5.04 -11.99
N SER A 77 5.68 5.05 -10.81
CA SER A 77 5.00 6.22 -10.26
C SER A 77 5.29 6.35 -8.77
N GLU A 78 4.65 7.32 -8.13
CA GLU A 78 4.68 7.51 -6.69
C GLU A 78 3.27 7.73 -6.20
N PHE A 79 3.04 7.44 -4.93
CA PHE A 79 1.80 7.82 -4.29
C PHE A 79 2.09 8.24 -2.84
N TYR A 80 1.22 9.10 -2.33
CA TYR A 80 1.39 9.74 -1.03
C TYR A 80 0.26 9.29 -0.11
N LEU A 81 0.60 9.05 1.16
CA LEU A 81 -0.34 8.55 2.15
C LEU A 81 -0.35 9.44 3.38
N GLN A 82 -1.56 9.69 3.89
CA GLN A 82 -1.76 10.25 5.21
C GLN A 82 -2.52 9.20 6.02
N VAL A 83 -1.91 8.73 7.10
CA VAL A 83 -2.43 7.65 7.93
C VAL A 83 -2.72 8.20 9.31
N ALA A 84 -4.00 8.28 9.67
CA ALA A 84 -4.43 8.90 10.92
C ALA A 84 -4.32 7.96 12.12
N GLU A 85 -4.39 6.67 11.89
CA GLU A 85 -4.25 5.63 12.92
C GLU A 85 -3.58 4.41 12.31
N PRO A 86 -3.00 3.50 13.10
CA PRO A 86 -2.39 2.31 12.51
C PRO A 86 -3.39 1.57 11.62
N SER A 87 -2.97 1.31 10.39
CA SER A 87 -3.83 0.75 9.34
C SER A 87 -3.12 -0.38 8.62
N SER A 88 -3.87 -1.38 8.19
CA SER A 88 -3.29 -2.52 7.49
C SER A 88 -3.86 -2.64 6.08
N TYR A 89 -3.07 -3.27 5.20
CA TYR A 89 -3.39 -3.35 3.78
C TYR A 89 -2.89 -4.65 3.16
N LEU A 90 -3.50 -5.02 2.04
CA LEU A 90 -3.00 -6.04 1.14
C LEU A 90 -2.60 -5.35 -0.16
N CYS A 91 -1.36 -5.55 -0.58
CA CYS A 91 -0.86 -5.03 -1.86
C CYS A 91 -0.61 -6.19 -2.81
N ARG A 92 -1.24 -6.15 -3.98
CA ARG A 92 -0.97 -7.11 -5.05
C ARG A 92 -0.15 -6.43 -6.13
N TYR A 93 0.95 -7.05 -6.53
CA TYR A 93 1.81 -6.53 -7.58
C TYR A 93 1.34 -7.08 -8.91
N LEU A 94 0.85 -6.20 -9.77
CA LEU A 94 0.22 -6.60 -11.01
C LEU A 94 1.28 -6.79 -12.10
N LYS A 95 1.01 -7.68 -13.03
CA LYS A 95 1.90 -7.86 -14.18
C LYS A 95 1.62 -6.77 -15.22
N ASP A 96 2.67 -6.33 -15.85
CA ASP A 96 2.58 -5.35 -16.94
C ASP A 96 2.00 -5.98 -18.22
#